data_ca8319a253d4a4d1de3be0d6c8f2908d
#
_entry.id   ca8319a253d4a4d1de3be0d6c8f2908d
#
_cell.length_a   1.000
_cell.length_b   1.000
_cell.length_c   1.000
_cell.angle_alpha   90.00
_cell.angle_beta   90.00
_cell.angle_gamma   90.00
#
_symmetry.space_group_name_H-M   'P 1'
#
loop_
_entity.id
_entity.type
_entity.pdbx_description
1 polymer ?
#
loop_
_entity_poly.entity_id
_entity_poly.type
_entity_poly.pdbx_seq_one_letter_code
_entity_poly.pdbx_strand_id
1 'polypeptide(L)'
;MVPGLRDLFFGFNLGGNVGETSKALILLGMLYLIFRRIINPKIPVLYILTTTLLMGIFSYFDFEFMITHALSGTLFFGATFMATDYSSGALTPEGKTVFAIGAGVLTALFRFFFNYPGGVGFAILLMNGLAPYIDQKFMPRIYGHKERPKVKWNRS
;
A
#
# COMPACT_ATOMS: atom_id res chain seq x y z
N MET A 1 -18.45 20.34 -7.44
CA MET A 1 -19.37 19.38 -6.80
C MET A 1 -18.52 18.24 -6.31
N VAL A 2 -18.50 17.99 -5.01
CA VAL A 2 -17.81 16.81 -4.46
C VAL A 2 -18.67 15.61 -4.83
N PRO A 3 -18.11 14.57 -5.49
CA PRO A 3 -18.88 13.39 -5.86
C PRO A 3 -19.39 12.69 -4.60
N GLY A 4 -20.63 12.23 -4.65
CA GLY A 4 -21.23 11.52 -3.53
C GLY A 4 -20.48 10.21 -3.20
N LEU A 5 -20.49 9.78 -1.94
CA LEU A 5 -19.82 8.54 -1.51
C LEU A 5 -20.25 7.31 -2.33
N ARG A 6 -21.52 7.28 -2.80
CA ARG A 6 -22.03 6.22 -3.67
C ARG A 6 -21.36 6.24 -5.04
N ASP A 7 -21.18 7.41 -5.62
CA ASP A 7 -20.55 7.58 -6.94
C ASP A 7 -19.07 7.18 -6.86
N LEU A 8 -18.40 7.55 -5.77
CA LEU A 8 -17.01 7.13 -5.48
C LEU A 8 -16.86 5.61 -5.34
N PHE A 9 -17.83 4.94 -4.74
CA PHE A 9 -17.77 3.51 -4.50
C PHE A 9 -18.07 2.68 -5.75
N PHE A 10 -19.11 3.05 -6.49
CA PHE A 10 -19.52 2.33 -7.71
C PHE A 10 -18.83 2.82 -8.97
N GLY A 11 -18.26 4.03 -8.95
CA GLY A 11 -17.57 4.61 -10.10
C GLY A 11 -18.50 5.21 -11.15
N PHE A 12 -19.72 5.60 -10.78
CA PHE A 12 -20.64 6.27 -11.69
C PHE A 12 -20.26 7.76 -11.83
N ASN A 13 -20.27 8.27 -13.06
CA ASN A 13 -20.01 9.69 -13.39
C ASN A 13 -18.66 10.26 -12.87
N LEU A 14 -17.68 9.42 -12.60
CA LEU A 14 -16.34 9.84 -12.21
C LEU A 14 -15.40 9.80 -13.41
N GLY A 15 -14.77 10.94 -13.69
CA GLY A 15 -13.58 10.96 -14.54
C GLY A 15 -12.42 10.30 -13.78
N GLY A 16 -11.93 9.18 -14.27
CA GLY A 16 -10.80 8.47 -13.67
C GLY A 16 -10.13 7.55 -14.67
N ASN A 17 -8.96 7.03 -14.31
CA ASN A 17 -8.25 6.10 -15.17
C ASN A 17 -8.97 4.75 -15.27
N VAL A 18 -8.79 4.09 -16.40
CA VAL A 18 -9.37 2.77 -16.64
C VAL A 18 -8.88 1.77 -15.59
N GLY A 19 -9.80 1.04 -14.95
CA GLY A 19 -9.48 0.02 -13.96
C GLY A 19 -9.44 0.48 -12.50
N GLU A 20 -9.46 1.79 -12.22
CA GLU A 20 -9.45 2.30 -10.83
C GLU A 20 -10.76 2.99 -10.41
N THR A 21 -11.71 3.13 -11.33
CA THR A 21 -12.93 3.89 -11.13
C THR A 21 -13.90 3.22 -10.17
N SER A 22 -14.15 1.92 -10.33
CA SER A 22 -15.08 1.16 -9.48
C SER A 22 -14.37 0.48 -8.32
N LYS A 23 -14.51 1.04 -7.11
CA LYS A 23 -13.94 0.45 -5.88
C LYS A 23 -14.63 -0.87 -5.53
N ALA A 24 -15.92 -1.00 -5.86
CA ALA A 24 -16.66 -2.24 -5.65
C ALA A 24 -16.05 -3.42 -6.41
N LEU A 25 -15.69 -3.23 -7.68
CA LEU A 25 -15.04 -4.27 -8.48
C LEU A 25 -13.62 -4.58 -8.00
N ILE A 26 -12.86 -3.58 -7.57
CA ILE A 26 -11.52 -3.77 -7.00
C ILE A 26 -11.61 -4.57 -5.70
N LEU A 27 -12.57 -4.24 -4.81
CA LEU A 27 -12.80 -5.00 -3.58
C LEU A 27 -13.24 -6.44 -3.85
N LEU A 28 -14.08 -6.66 -4.85
CA LEU A 28 -14.46 -8.01 -5.29
C LEU A 28 -13.23 -8.80 -5.77
N GLY A 29 -12.38 -8.18 -6.58
CA GLY A 29 -11.10 -8.75 -7.00
C GLY A 29 -10.17 -9.06 -5.83
N MET A 30 -10.06 -8.13 -4.87
CA MET A 30 -9.27 -8.33 -3.65
C MET A 30 -9.79 -9.52 -2.83
N LEU A 31 -11.10 -9.59 -2.60
CA LEU A 31 -11.72 -10.71 -1.88
C LEU A 31 -11.49 -12.04 -2.58
N TYR A 32 -11.64 -12.09 -3.90
CA TYR A 32 -11.35 -13.28 -4.69
C TYR A 32 -9.89 -13.74 -4.53
N LEU A 33 -8.93 -12.83 -4.63
CA LEU A 33 -7.50 -13.15 -4.48
C LEU A 33 -7.17 -13.62 -3.05
N ILE A 34 -7.78 -13.02 -2.04
CA ILE A 34 -7.63 -13.45 -0.64
C ILE A 34 -8.24 -14.83 -0.44
N PHE A 35 -9.45 -15.06 -0.95
CA PHE A 35 -10.13 -16.35 -0.83
C PHE A 35 -9.36 -17.49 -1.50
N ARG A 36 -8.76 -17.20 -2.65
CA ARG A 36 -7.86 -18.11 -3.37
C ARG A 36 -6.48 -18.25 -2.73
N ARG A 37 -6.21 -17.53 -1.63
CA ARG A 37 -4.92 -17.49 -0.93
C ARG A 37 -3.75 -17.08 -1.83
N ILE A 38 -4.02 -16.30 -2.87
CA ILE A 38 -3.00 -15.78 -3.78
C ILE A 38 -2.26 -14.64 -3.12
N ILE A 39 -2.96 -13.73 -2.41
CA ILE A 39 -2.35 -12.61 -1.71
C ILE A 39 -2.56 -12.71 -0.19
N ASN A 40 -1.61 -12.15 0.55
CA ASN A 40 -1.72 -12.02 2.00
C ASN A 40 -2.58 -10.79 2.33
N PRO A 41 -3.73 -10.94 3.01
CA PRO A 41 -4.63 -9.81 3.32
C PRO A 41 -3.98 -8.74 4.21
N LYS A 42 -2.92 -9.07 4.93
CA LYS A 42 -2.22 -8.11 5.80
C LYS A 42 -1.68 -6.92 5.03
N ILE A 43 -1.18 -7.11 3.80
CA ILE A 43 -0.55 -6.04 3.02
C ILE A 43 -1.57 -4.98 2.63
N PRO A 44 -2.65 -5.30 1.86
CA PRO A 44 -3.60 -4.28 1.44
C PRO A 44 -4.33 -3.64 2.62
N VAL A 45 -4.68 -4.42 3.65
CA VAL A 45 -5.36 -3.90 4.84
C VAL A 45 -4.48 -2.91 5.60
N LEU A 46 -3.22 -3.26 5.89
CA LEU A 46 -2.29 -2.36 6.57
C LEU A 46 -2.00 -1.11 5.76
N TYR A 47 -1.83 -1.25 4.45
CA TYR A 47 -1.58 -0.13 3.57
C TYR A 47 -2.73 0.88 3.60
N ILE A 48 -3.96 0.40 3.33
CA ILE A 48 -5.15 1.26 3.31
C ILE A 48 -5.38 1.89 4.69
N LEU A 49 -5.27 1.10 5.76
CA LEU A 49 -5.45 1.56 7.14
C LEU A 49 -4.44 2.67 7.49
N THR A 50 -3.15 2.44 7.21
CA THR A 50 -2.09 3.42 7.50
C THR A 50 -2.33 4.72 6.74
N THR A 51 -2.64 4.64 5.45
CA THR A 51 -2.92 5.83 4.64
C THR A 51 -4.14 6.59 5.18
N THR A 52 -5.23 5.89 5.47
CA THR A 52 -6.47 6.50 5.96
C THR A 52 -6.30 7.14 7.32
N LEU A 53 -5.60 6.47 8.24
CA LEU A 53 -5.31 7.02 9.57
C LEU A 53 -4.45 8.29 9.50
N LEU A 54 -3.40 8.28 8.67
CA LEU A 54 -2.55 9.46 8.51
C LEU A 54 -3.29 10.63 7.87
N MET A 55 -4.12 10.36 6.86
CA MET A 55 -4.99 11.39 6.30
C MET A 55 -5.97 11.94 7.33
N GLY A 56 -6.47 11.10 8.25
CA GLY A 56 -7.28 11.53 9.38
C GLY A 56 -6.51 12.45 10.33
N ILE A 57 -5.28 12.11 10.69
CA ILE A 57 -4.44 12.95 11.55
C ILE A 57 -4.19 14.31 10.90
N PHE A 58 -3.90 14.34 9.60
CA PHE A 58 -3.65 15.59 8.86
C PHE A 58 -4.91 16.45 8.68
N SER A 59 -6.11 15.86 8.69
CA SER A 59 -7.40 16.58 8.58
C SER A 59 -8.11 16.82 9.91
N TYR A 60 -7.43 16.67 11.04
CA TYR A 60 -8.04 16.76 12.39
C TYR A 60 -9.21 15.79 12.59
N PHE A 61 -9.13 14.58 12.01
CA PHE A 61 -10.14 13.53 12.09
C PHE A 61 -11.49 13.88 11.44
N ASP A 62 -11.47 14.69 10.38
CA ASP A 62 -12.64 14.85 9.54
C ASP A 62 -12.96 13.54 8.83
N PHE A 63 -14.07 12.90 9.26
CA PHE A 63 -14.46 11.56 8.80
C PHE A 63 -14.84 11.55 7.31
N GLU A 64 -15.46 12.59 6.82
CA GLU A 64 -15.83 12.71 5.41
C GLU A 64 -14.58 12.83 4.54
N PHE A 65 -13.61 13.64 4.96
CA PHE A 65 -12.32 13.77 4.31
C PHE A 65 -11.55 12.44 4.27
N MET A 66 -11.51 11.73 5.39
CA MET A 66 -10.83 10.41 5.50
C MET A 66 -11.41 9.41 4.51
N ILE A 67 -12.75 9.25 4.47
CA ILE A 67 -13.42 8.29 3.59
C ILE A 67 -13.26 8.71 2.13
N THR A 68 -13.42 9.99 1.83
CA THR A 68 -13.27 10.50 0.47
C THR A 68 -11.86 10.22 -0.06
N HIS A 69 -10.83 10.49 0.73
CA HIS A 69 -9.45 10.19 0.34
C HIS A 69 -9.13 8.70 0.29
N ALA A 70 -9.72 7.88 1.17
CA ALA A 70 -9.58 6.44 1.10
C ALA A 70 -10.20 5.87 -0.19
N LEU A 71 -11.41 6.32 -0.54
CA LEU A 71 -12.13 5.88 -1.73
C LEU A 71 -11.69 6.59 -3.02
N SER A 72 -10.97 7.70 -2.94
CA SER A 72 -10.50 8.44 -4.09
C SER A 72 -9.22 7.86 -4.67
N GLY A 73 -9.10 7.93 -5.99
CA GLY A 73 -7.88 7.58 -6.73
C GLY A 73 -7.52 6.10 -6.68
N THR A 74 -6.24 5.85 -6.86
CA THR A 74 -5.62 4.53 -7.09
C THR A 74 -5.34 3.73 -5.83
N LEU A 75 -5.72 4.20 -4.61
CA LEU A 75 -5.29 3.57 -3.36
C LEU A 75 -5.69 2.09 -3.26
N PHE A 76 -6.97 1.79 -3.50
CA PHE A 76 -7.45 0.41 -3.45
C PHE A 76 -6.81 -0.48 -4.53
N PHE A 77 -6.65 0.05 -5.73
CA PHE A 77 -5.98 -0.66 -6.81
C PHE A 77 -4.51 -0.90 -6.49
N GLY A 78 -3.79 0.13 -6.06
CA GLY A 78 -2.39 0.04 -5.67
C GLY A 78 -2.15 -0.91 -4.51
N ALA A 79 -2.98 -0.84 -3.46
CA ALA A 79 -2.89 -1.73 -2.31
C ALA A 79 -3.17 -3.19 -2.66
N THR A 80 -4.12 -3.45 -3.58
CA THR A 80 -4.54 -4.81 -3.93
C THR A 80 -3.62 -5.47 -4.95
N PHE A 81 -3.26 -4.77 -6.02
CA PHE A 81 -2.58 -5.37 -7.16
C PHE A 81 -1.10 -4.99 -7.25
N MET A 82 -0.74 -3.75 -6.87
CA MET A 82 0.64 -3.29 -6.97
C MET A 82 1.48 -3.61 -5.74
N ALA A 83 0.96 -3.36 -4.53
CA ALA A 83 1.69 -3.59 -3.29
C ALA A 83 1.79 -5.07 -2.91
N THR A 84 0.96 -5.93 -3.49
CA THR A 84 0.98 -7.39 -3.26
C THR A 84 1.78 -8.15 -4.31
N ASP A 85 2.48 -7.46 -5.20
CA ASP A 85 3.31 -8.11 -6.21
C ASP A 85 4.44 -8.92 -5.58
N TYR A 86 4.56 -10.17 -6.01
CA TYR A 86 5.57 -11.12 -5.49
C TYR A 86 6.99 -10.80 -5.97
N SER A 87 7.13 -10.13 -7.09
CA SER A 87 8.43 -9.94 -7.73
C SER A 87 9.19 -8.73 -7.21
N SER A 88 8.48 -7.68 -6.82
CA SER A 88 9.08 -6.39 -6.48
C SER A 88 8.94 -6.00 -5.00
N GLY A 89 8.00 -6.62 -4.27
CA GLY A 89 7.74 -6.35 -2.86
C GLY A 89 8.67 -7.11 -1.90
N ALA A 90 8.55 -6.80 -0.59
CA ALA A 90 9.27 -7.52 0.45
C ALA A 90 8.87 -9.00 0.51
N LEU A 91 9.84 -9.88 0.70
CA LEU A 91 9.65 -11.33 0.71
C LEU A 91 9.35 -11.86 2.12
N THR A 92 10.00 -11.27 3.14
CA THR A 92 9.86 -11.73 4.53
C THR A 92 8.50 -11.31 5.12
N PRO A 93 7.88 -12.13 6.00
CA PRO A 93 6.58 -11.77 6.59
C PRO A 93 6.60 -10.47 7.39
N GLU A 94 7.69 -10.21 8.11
CA GLU A 94 7.89 -8.96 8.87
C GLU A 94 8.20 -7.80 7.91
N GLY A 95 9.01 -8.05 6.89
CA GLY A 95 9.31 -7.09 5.83
C GLY A 95 8.07 -6.62 5.08
N LYS A 96 7.13 -7.53 4.80
CA LYS A 96 5.83 -7.19 4.20
C LYS A 96 5.02 -6.21 5.05
N THR A 97 5.06 -6.35 6.37
CA THR A 97 4.38 -5.44 7.28
C THR A 97 5.01 -4.04 7.24
N VAL A 98 6.33 -3.97 7.32
CA VAL A 98 7.08 -2.70 7.23
C VAL A 98 6.89 -2.07 5.85
N PHE A 99 6.91 -2.86 4.80
CA PHE A 99 6.65 -2.41 3.43
C PHE A 99 5.26 -1.78 3.29
N ALA A 100 4.21 -2.45 3.78
CA ALA A 100 2.84 -1.95 3.71
C ALA A 100 2.64 -0.65 4.49
N ILE A 101 3.19 -0.57 5.70
CA ILE A 101 3.14 0.64 6.53
C ILE A 101 3.93 1.78 5.85
N GLY A 102 5.15 1.51 5.38
CA GLY A 102 5.98 2.49 4.70
C GLY A 102 5.32 3.03 3.43
N ALA A 103 4.74 2.17 2.60
CA ALA A 103 3.97 2.57 1.42
C ALA A 103 2.77 3.44 1.80
N GLY A 104 2.07 3.10 2.89
CA GLY A 104 0.95 3.89 3.42
C GLY A 104 1.37 5.29 3.88
N VAL A 105 2.48 5.38 4.60
CA VAL A 105 3.06 6.66 5.05
C VAL A 105 3.44 7.52 3.85
N LEU A 106 4.21 6.99 2.91
CA LEU A 106 4.63 7.71 1.71
C LEU A 106 3.43 8.18 0.88
N THR A 107 2.42 7.33 0.71
CA THR A 107 1.20 7.71 -0.01
C THR A 107 0.47 8.86 0.66
N ALA A 108 0.32 8.83 1.99
CA ALA A 108 -0.31 9.92 2.75
C ALA A 108 0.48 11.22 2.60
N LEU A 109 1.82 11.17 2.68
CA LEU A 109 2.69 12.32 2.48
C LEU A 109 2.55 12.90 1.05
N PHE A 110 2.58 12.05 0.02
CA PHE A 110 2.42 12.52 -1.36
C PHE A 110 1.05 13.16 -1.60
N ARG A 111 0.00 12.60 -1.02
CA ARG A 111 -1.34 13.18 -1.15
C ARG A 111 -1.51 14.49 -0.41
N PHE A 112 -0.95 14.59 0.80
CA PHE A 112 -1.10 15.78 1.62
C PHE A 112 -0.23 16.94 1.12
N PHE A 113 1.06 16.70 0.86
CA PHE A 113 1.99 17.76 0.49
C PHE A 113 1.93 18.14 -0.99
N PHE A 114 1.69 17.17 -1.87
CA PHE A 114 1.73 17.42 -3.31
C PHE A 114 0.35 17.43 -3.95
N ASN A 115 -0.71 17.16 -3.18
CA ASN A 115 -2.10 17.06 -3.67
C ASN A 115 -2.20 16.18 -4.94
N TYR A 116 -1.37 15.14 -5.00
CA TYR A 116 -1.23 14.28 -6.18
C TYR A 116 -1.89 12.91 -5.95
N PRO A 117 -3.07 12.66 -6.54
CA PRO A 117 -3.79 11.41 -6.35
C PRO A 117 -3.05 10.19 -6.89
N GLY A 118 -2.15 10.37 -7.88
CA GLY A 118 -1.27 9.33 -8.42
C GLY A 118 -0.06 8.96 -7.55
N GLY A 119 0.12 9.60 -6.40
CA GLY A 119 1.24 9.36 -5.47
C GLY A 119 1.36 7.93 -4.96
N VAL A 120 0.31 7.13 -5.06
CA VAL A 120 0.31 5.69 -4.72
C VAL A 120 1.36 4.92 -5.51
N GLY A 121 1.42 5.11 -6.83
CA GLY A 121 2.41 4.42 -7.68
C GLY A 121 3.84 4.79 -7.32
N PHE A 122 4.12 6.07 -7.07
CA PHE A 122 5.45 6.53 -6.64
C PHE A 122 5.82 6.00 -5.25
N ALA A 123 4.88 5.97 -4.30
CA ALA A 123 5.11 5.41 -2.97
C ALA A 123 5.49 3.93 -3.05
N ILE A 124 4.77 3.15 -3.83
CA ILE A 124 5.05 1.72 -4.04
C ILE A 124 6.39 1.53 -4.74
N LEU A 125 6.69 2.33 -5.77
CA LEU A 125 7.96 2.26 -6.49
C LEU A 125 9.16 2.52 -5.56
N LEU A 126 9.08 3.54 -4.71
CA LEU A 126 10.11 3.84 -3.72
C LEU A 126 10.27 2.70 -2.71
N MET A 127 9.15 2.14 -2.23
CA MET A 127 9.19 1.02 -1.30
C MET A 127 9.74 -0.25 -1.94
N ASN A 128 9.45 -0.49 -3.23
CA ASN A 128 10.05 -1.60 -3.98
C ASN A 128 11.57 -1.46 -4.08
N GLY A 129 12.08 -0.24 -4.28
CA GLY A 129 13.52 0.03 -4.23
C GLY A 129 14.15 -0.23 -2.85
N LEU A 130 13.38 -0.04 -1.77
CA LEU A 130 13.81 -0.29 -0.40
C LEU A 130 13.57 -1.74 0.05
N ALA A 131 12.76 -2.52 -0.66
CA ALA A 131 12.39 -3.88 -0.29
C ALA A 131 13.60 -4.80 -0.03
N PRO A 132 14.67 -4.81 -0.85
CA PRO A 132 15.85 -5.63 -0.59
C PRO A 132 16.55 -5.27 0.72
N TYR A 133 16.57 -3.98 1.07
CA TYR A 133 17.17 -3.51 2.33
C TYR A 133 16.32 -3.91 3.55
N ILE A 134 14.99 -3.81 3.41
CA ILE A 134 14.05 -4.26 4.43
C ILE A 134 14.22 -5.75 4.67
N ASP A 135 14.26 -6.56 3.60
CA ASP A 135 14.39 -8.01 3.70
C ASP A 135 15.71 -8.44 4.34
N GLN A 136 16.82 -7.77 4.03
CA GLN A 136 18.10 -8.05 4.70
C GLN A 136 18.04 -7.90 6.22
N LYS A 137 17.27 -6.91 6.71
CA LYS A 137 17.11 -6.64 8.13
C LYS A 137 16.22 -7.68 8.82
N PHE A 138 15.23 -8.20 8.11
CA PHE A 138 14.23 -9.17 8.62
C PHE A 138 14.46 -10.59 8.11
N MET A 139 15.63 -10.88 7.53
CA MET A 139 15.96 -12.22 7.05
C MET A 139 15.92 -13.22 8.20
N PRO A 140 15.15 -14.33 8.09
CA PRO A 140 15.12 -15.36 9.11
C PRO A 140 16.50 -16.02 9.25
N ARG A 141 16.81 -16.49 10.44
CA ARG A 141 18.07 -17.20 10.68
C ARG A 141 18.12 -18.45 9.82
N ILE A 142 19.26 -18.65 9.15
CA ILE A 142 19.51 -19.87 8.37
C ILE A 142 19.56 -21.05 9.33
N TYR A 143 18.84 -22.11 9.01
CA TYR A 143 18.78 -23.32 9.83
C TYR A 143 20.20 -23.88 10.04
N GLY A 144 20.62 -24.06 11.30
CA GLY A 144 21.95 -24.60 11.64
C GLY A 144 23.05 -23.56 11.92
N HIS A 145 22.83 -22.27 11.71
CA HIS A 145 23.81 -21.23 12.10
C HIS A 145 23.38 -20.51 13.39
N LYS A 146 24.29 -20.59 14.42
CA LYS A 146 24.10 -19.90 15.72
C LYS A 146 24.27 -18.38 15.66
N GLU A 147 24.92 -17.85 14.63
CA GLU A 147 25.18 -16.41 14.49
C GLU A 147 24.82 -15.90 13.08
N ARG A 148 24.24 -14.71 13.01
CA ARG A 148 24.04 -14.01 11.73
C ARG A 148 25.42 -13.70 11.14
N PRO A 149 25.72 -14.00 9.87
CA PRO A 149 26.94 -13.54 9.27
C PRO A 149 26.93 -12.00 9.29
N LYS A 150 27.90 -11.40 9.99
CA LYS A 150 28.16 -9.97 9.91
C LYS A 150 28.66 -9.70 8.49
N VAL A 151 27.80 -9.13 7.64
CA VAL A 151 28.22 -8.65 6.33
C VAL A 151 29.21 -7.50 6.56
N LYS A 152 30.51 -7.81 6.51
CA LYS A 152 31.54 -6.79 6.45
C LYS A 152 31.54 -6.23 5.04
N TRP A 153 30.98 -5.04 4.88
CA TRP A 153 31.21 -4.25 3.68
C TRP A 153 32.69 -3.86 3.67
N ASN A 154 33.49 -4.54 2.86
CA ASN A 154 34.84 -4.08 2.55
C ASN A 154 34.70 -2.82 1.70
N ARG A 155 34.96 -1.66 2.29
CA ARG A 155 35.23 -0.44 1.54
C ARG A 155 36.66 -0.58 1.02
N SER A 156 36.82 -0.95 -0.22
CA SER A 156 38.04 -0.74 -1.01
C SER A 156 37.87 0.51 -1.84
#